data_56bbf7d828ba46d93ff0e7114e04161a
#
_entry.id   56bbf7d828ba46d93ff0e7114e04161a
#
_cell.length_a   1.000
_cell.length_b   1.000
_cell.length_c   1.000
_cell.angle_alpha   90.00
_cell.angle_beta   90.00
_cell.angle_gamma   90.00
#
_symmetry.space_group_name_H-M   'P 1'
#
loop_
_entity.id
_entity.type
_entity.pdbx_description
1 polymer ?
#
loop_
_entity_poly.entity_id
_entity_poly.type
_entity_poly.pdbx_seq_one_letter_code
_entity_poly.pdbx_strand_id
1 'polypeptide(L)'
;LEQAVGWLGDMRTQHLSRAVEYVRGPESVELSATLGSTRYELTDDAGATVEAKATDFIVAADELVLGGAAAKPQIGDRIRLPAGASVLVFEVLDLAGSGHWRPADPFGKALRIHAKQIDEETP
;
A
#
# COMPACT_ATOMS: atom_id res chain seq x y z
N LEU A 1 -17.79 -16.05 17.01
CA LEU A 1 -17.50 -15.66 16.63
C LEU A 1 -17.64 -15.70 16.06
N GLU A 2 -17.80 -15.55 15.85
CA GLU A 2 -17.59 -15.17 15.29
C GLU A 2 -17.41 -15.06 15.13
N GLN A 3 -17.85 -15.13 15.25
CA GLN A 3 -17.18 -14.78 15.20
C GLN A 3 -16.32 -15.23 15.24
N ALA A 4 -16.50 -16.18 15.51
CA ALA A 4 -15.25 -16.25 15.51
C ALA A 4 -14.71 -17.17 14.56
N VAL A 5 -14.78 -17.76 14.00
CA VAL A 5 -14.24 -18.07 13.24
C VAL A 5 -14.31 -17.83 12.05
N GLY A 6 -14.91 -18.28 11.52
CA GLY A 6 -14.93 -17.70 10.35
C GLY A 6 -14.50 -16.47 10.54
N TRP A 7 -14.72 -16.10 11.49
CA TRP A 7 -14.29 -14.85 11.73
C TRP A 7 -12.84 -14.78 12.08
N LEU A 8 -12.14 -15.81 12.14
CA LEU A 8 -10.73 -15.66 12.22
C LEU A 8 -10.16 -14.96 11.03
N GLY A 9 -10.61 -15.33 9.85
CA GLY A 9 -10.20 -14.61 8.68
C GLY A 9 -10.70 -13.19 8.69
N ASP A 10 -11.95 -13.03 9.08
CA ASP A 10 -12.53 -11.71 9.14
C ASP A 10 -11.83 -10.83 10.15
N MET A 11 -11.48 -11.39 11.30
CA MET A 11 -10.76 -10.65 12.29
C MET A 11 -9.42 -10.21 11.80
N ARG A 12 -8.69 -11.07 11.13
CA ARG A 12 -7.42 -10.67 10.58
C ARG A 12 -7.58 -9.56 9.58
N THR A 13 -8.60 -9.65 8.75
CA THR A 13 -8.87 -8.62 7.78
C THR A 13 -9.16 -7.30 8.48
N GLN A 14 -9.97 -7.34 9.50
CA GLN A 14 -10.31 -6.13 10.24
C GLN A 14 -9.08 -5.50 10.88
N HIS A 15 -8.23 -6.33 11.47
CA HIS A 15 -7.04 -5.81 12.11
C HIS A 15 -6.07 -5.22 11.11
N LEU A 16 -6.07 -5.71 9.88
CA LEU A 16 -5.16 -5.24 8.87
C LEU A 16 -5.71 -4.10 8.04
N SER A 17 -7.02 -3.84 8.16
CA SER A 17 -7.64 -2.78 7.38
C SER A 17 -7.43 -1.42 8.06
N ARG A 18 -6.96 -0.46 7.32
CA ARG A 18 -6.65 0.88 7.81
C ARG A 18 -7.16 1.92 6.85
N ALA A 19 -7.61 3.05 7.41
CA ALA A 19 -7.91 4.21 6.60
C ALA A 19 -6.61 4.90 6.23
N VAL A 20 -6.41 5.18 4.95
CA VAL A 20 -5.22 5.86 4.46
C VAL A 20 -5.63 6.95 3.50
N GLU A 21 -4.74 7.92 3.29
CA GLU A 21 -4.94 8.97 2.29
C GLU A 21 -3.95 8.73 1.14
N TYR A 22 -4.48 8.58 -0.06
CA TYR A 22 -3.67 8.43 -1.27
C TYR A 22 -3.53 9.78 -1.92
N VAL A 23 -2.30 10.22 -2.20
CA VAL A 23 -2.01 11.58 -2.62
C VAL A 23 -1.19 11.60 -3.90
N ARG A 24 -1.63 12.40 -4.86
CA ARG A 24 -0.89 12.69 -6.08
C ARG A 24 -0.97 14.18 -6.35
N GLY A 25 0.12 14.90 -6.04
CA GLY A 25 0.12 16.36 -6.19
C GLY A 25 -0.97 17.01 -5.36
N PRO A 26 -1.82 17.83 -5.95
CA PRO A 26 -2.90 18.49 -5.19
C PRO A 26 -4.13 17.61 -4.99
N GLU A 27 -4.14 16.40 -5.53
CA GLU A 27 -5.30 15.52 -5.45
C GLU A 27 -5.08 14.45 -4.43
N SER A 28 -6.13 14.11 -3.68
CA SER A 28 -6.07 13.06 -2.69
C SER A 28 -7.42 12.39 -2.55
N VAL A 29 -7.39 11.18 -1.99
CA VAL A 29 -8.62 10.45 -1.69
C VAL A 29 -8.37 9.56 -0.50
N GLU A 30 -9.37 9.43 0.35
CA GLU A 30 -9.32 8.50 1.46
C GLU A 30 -9.72 7.11 0.99
N LEU A 31 -8.94 6.13 1.40
CA LEU A 31 -9.17 4.73 1.03
C LEU A 31 -9.07 3.86 2.27
N SER A 32 -9.68 2.69 2.18
CA SER A 32 -9.44 1.62 3.13
C SER A 32 -8.40 0.69 2.52
N ALA A 33 -7.34 0.40 3.28
CA ALA A 33 -6.26 -0.44 2.79
C ALA A 33 -5.99 -1.58 3.76
N THR A 34 -5.67 -2.74 3.22
CA THR A 34 -5.12 -3.86 3.98
C THR A 34 -3.61 -3.84 3.80
N LEU A 35 -2.88 -3.94 4.90
CA LEU A 35 -1.42 -3.87 4.85
C LEU A 35 -0.83 -5.25 4.64
N GLY A 36 0.23 -5.30 3.87
CA GLY A 36 1.00 -6.51 3.64
C GLY A 36 2.45 -6.15 3.37
N SER A 37 3.23 -7.12 2.91
CA SER A 37 4.61 -6.87 2.54
C SER A 37 5.03 -7.78 1.41
N THR A 38 5.98 -7.32 0.63
CA THR A 38 6.59 -8.10 -0.45
C THR A 38 8.09 -8.02 -0.30
N ARG A 39 8.76 -9.17 -0.33
CA ARG A 39 10.22 -9.24 -0.33
C ARG A 39 10.72 -9.18 -1.76
N TYR A 40 11.85 -8.53 -1.94
CA TYR A 40 12.48 -8.46 -3.25
C TYR A 40 13.98 -8.35 -3.06
N GLU A 41 14.73 -8.56 -4.15
CA GLU A 41 16.19 -8.57 -4.09
C GLU A 41 16.74 -7.38 -4.84
N LEU A 42 17.77 -6.78 -4.24
CA LEU A 42 18.53 -5.71 -4.87
C LEU A 42 19.97 -6.16 -5.00
N THR A 43 20.61 -5.79 -6.11
CA THR A 43 22.03 -6.00 -6.28
C THR A 43 22.74 -4.70 -5.99
N ASP A 44 23.69 -4.72 -5.04
CA ASP A 44 24.43 -3.50 -4.72
C ASP A 44 25.55 -3.27 -5.72
N ASP A 45 26.30 -2.17 -5.53
CA ASP A 45 27.36 -1.78 -6.45
C ASP A 45 28.48 -2.81 -6.51
N ALA A 46 28.64 -3.60 -5.46
CA ALA A 46 29.68 -4.63 -5.41
C ALA A 46 29.18 -5.96 -5.96
N GLY A 47 27.95 -6.03 -6.44
CA GLY A 47 27.38 -7.24 -6.99
C GLY A 47 26.77 -8.17 -5.96
N ALA A 48 26.73 -7.77 -4.69
CA ALA A 48 26.09 -8.58 -3.66
C ALA A 48 24.57 -8.42 -3.71
N THR A 49 23.86 -9.52 -3.47
CA THR A 49 22.41 -9.50 -3.45
C THR A 49 21.95 -9.20 -2.03
N VAL A 50 21.08 -8.21 -1.89
CA VAL A 50 20.51 -7.80 -0.61
C VAL A 50 19.00 -7.98 -0.68
N GLU A 51 18.44 -8.63 0.34
CA GLU A 51 16.99 -8.77 0.44
C GLU A 51 16.41 -7.50 1.03
N ALA A 52 15.36 -6.99 0.39
CA ALA A 52 14.63 -5.82 0.86
C ALA A 52 13.16 -6.16 0.97
N LYS A 53 12.41 -5.27 1.60
CA LYS A 53 10.99 -5.50 1.83
C LYS A 53 10.22 -4.22 1.61
N ALA A 54 9.16 -4.29 0.82
CA ALA A 54 8.23 -3.20 0.62
C ALA A 54 7.03 -3.38 1.54
N THR A 55 6.43 -2.27 1.93
CA THR A 55 5.11 -2.29 2.56
C THR A 55 4.09 -2.21 1.44
N ASP A 56 3.13 -3.12 1.47
CA ASP A 56 2.09 -3.15 0.45
C ASP A 56 0.79 -2.61 1.00
N PHE A 57 0.08 -1.88 0.17
CA PHE A 57 -1.26 -1.40 0.49
C PHE A 57 -2.21 -2.03 -0.51
N ILE A 58 -3.15 -2.84 -0.01
CA ILE A 58 -4.12 -3.53 -0.86
C ILE A 58 -5.41 -2.74 -0.75
N VAL A 59 -5.83 -2.16 -1.87
CA VAL A 59 -6.98 -1.26 -1.91
C VAL A 59 -7.95 -1.72 -2.99
N ALA A 60 -9.22 -1.34 -2.85
CA ALA A 60 -10.20 -1.58 -3.89
C ALA A 60 -9.91 -0.67 -5.08
N ALA A 61 -9.87 -1.25 -6.28
CA ALA A 61 -9.52 -0.49 -7.47
C ALA A 61 -10.52 0.64 -7.74
N ASP A 62 -11.79 0.44 -7.42
CA ASP A 62 -12.81 1.43 -7.68
C ASP A 62 -12.81 2.56 -6.67
N GLU A 63 -12.09 2.43 -5.57
CA GLU A 63 -11.94 3.52 -4.61
C GLU A 63 -10.81 4.47 -4.96
N LEU A 64 -9.91 4.07 -5.84
CA LEU A 64 -8.79 4.94 -6.22
C LEU A 64 -9.26 5.90 -7.32
N VAL A 65 -9.87 6.98 -6.87
CA VAL A 65 -10.44 8.00 -7.74
C VAL A 65 -9.77 9.33 -7.39
N LEU A 66 -9.06 9.92 -8.34
CA LEU A 66 -8.35 11.17 -8.14
C LEU A 66 -8.87 12.19 -9.14
N GLY A 67 -9.23 13.38 -8.63
CA GLY A 67 -9.75 14.42 -9.51
C GLY A 67 -11.03 14.04 -10.22
N GLY A 68 -11.83 13.15 -9.62
CA GLY A 68 -13.09 12.71 -10.19
C GLY A 68 -12.97 11.60 -11.24
N ALA A 69 -11.76 11.04 -11.42
CA ALA A 69 -11.54 10.00 -12.42
C ALA A 69 -10.82 8.81 -11.82
N ALA A 70 -11.17 7.62 -12.28
CA ALA A 70 -10.48 6.40 -11.85
C ALA A 70 -8.99 6.51 -12.18
N ALA A 71 -8.15 6.06 -11.25
CA ALA A 71 -6.70 6.18 -11.40
C ALA A 71 -6.02 4.85 -11.11
N LYS A 72 -4.80 4.72 -11.60
CA LYS A 72 -3.91 3.62 -11.26
C LYS A 72 -2.72 4.19 -10.48
N PRO A 73 -2.08 3.39 -9.62
CA PRO A 73 -0.92 3.88 -8.90
C PRO A 73 0.20 4.30 -9.84
N GLN A 74 0.92 5.36 -9.44
CA GLN A 74 2.09 5.84 -10.17
C GLN A 74 3.25 5.95 -9.21
N ILE A 75 4.45 5.67 -9.70
CA ILE A 75 5.68 5.84 -8.93
C ILE A 75 5.77 7.29 -8.48
N GLY A 76 6.05 7.50 -7.20
CA GLY A 76 6.11 8.83 -6.62
C GLY A 76 4.85 9.28 -5.92
N ASP A 77 3.72 8.58 -6.14
CA ASP A 77 2.52 8.85 -5.36
C ASP A 77 2.79 8.57 -3.89
N ARG A 78 2.05 9.21 -3.02
CA ARG A 78 2.24 9.05 -1.58
C ARG A 78 1.01 8.49 -0.91
N ILE A 79 1.25 7.73 0.16
CA ILE A 79 0.18 7.14 0.97
C ILE A 79 0.45 7.55 2.40
N ARG A 80 -0.52 8.23 3.01
CA ARG A 80 -0.40 8.70 4.40
C ARG A 80 -1.20 7.77 5.28
N LEU A 81 -0.53 7.16 6.25
CA LEU A 81 -1.12 6.18 7.15
C LEU A 81 -1.09 6.72 8.57
N PRO A 82 -2.26 7.08 9.14
CA PRO A 82 -2.29 7.47 10.54
C PRO A 82 -1.87 6.32 11.44
N ALA A 83 -0.98 6.59 12.38
CA ALA A 83 -0.45 5.59 13.29
C ALA A 83 -0.28 6.24 14.66
N GLY A 84 -1.27 6.10 15.53
CA GLY A 84 -1.25 6.74 16.82
C GLY A 84 -1.25 8.25 16.70
N ALA A 85 -0.25 8.88 17.30
CA ALA A 85 -0.12 10.34 17.26
C ALA A 85 0.63 10.85 16.04
N SER A 86 1.03 9.96 15.14
CA SER A 86 1.84 10.31 13.97
C SER A 86 1.12 9.91 12.71
N VAL A 87 1.63 10.42 11.58
CA VAL A 87 1.22 9.97 10.26
C VAL A 87 2.47 9.48 9.55
N LEU A 88 2.46 8.22 9.16
CA LEU A 88 3.57 7.64 8.40
C LEU A 88 3.32 7.93 6.93
N VAL A 89 4.36 8.38 6.23
CA VAL A 89 4.25 8.72 4.82
C VAL A 89 5.04 7.71 4.01
N PHE A 90 4.36 7.08 3.06
CA PHE A 90 4.96 6.09 2.17
C PHE A 90 4.98 6.64 0.76
N GLU A 91 5.95 6.21 -0.03
CA GLU A 91 6.03 6.57 -1.43
C GLU A 91 5.95 5.32 -2.28
N VAL A 92 5.13 5.36 -3.33
CA VAL A 92 4.98 4.24 -4.26
C VAL A 92 6.27 4.09 -5.05
N LEU A 93 6.79 2.87 -5.10
CA LEU A 93 8.08 2.59 -5.73
C LEU A 93 8.03 1.31 -6.55
N ASP A 94 8.95 1.20 -7.50
CA ASP A 94 9.13 -0.01 -8.28
C ASP A 94 10.00 -1.00 -7.50
N LEU A 95 9.63 -2.29 -7.55
CA LEU A 95 10.38 -3.32 -6.86
C LEU A 95 11.46 -3.88 -7.78
N ALA A 96 12.57 -3.15 -7.91
CA ALA A 96 13.74 -3.60 -8.66
C ALA A 96 13.37 -4.10 -10.07
N GLY A 97 12.49 -3.37 -10.76
CA GLY A 97 12.07 -3.73 -12.10
C GLY A 97 10.86 -4.62 -12.18
N SER A 98 10.32 -5.06 -11.03
CA SER A 98 9.15 -5.95 -11.03
C SER A 98 7.82 -5.21 -11.05
N GLY A 99 7.86 -3.88 -10.99
CA GLY A 99 6.66 -3.06 -11.03
C GLY A 99 6.35 -2.44 -9.68
N HIS A 100 5.45 -1.46 -9.69
CA HIS A 100 5.08 -0.73 -8.48
C HIS A 100 3.70 -1.10 -7.97
N TRP A 101 2.93 -1.87 -8.73
CA TRP A 101 1.66 -2.40 -8.27
C TRP A 101 1.30 -3.61 -9.12
N ARG A 102 0.36 -4.40 -8.61
CA ARG A 102 -0.18 -5.53 -9.36
C ARG A 102 -1.61 -5.80 -8.89
N PRO A 103 -2.43 -6.49 -9.69
CA PRO A 103 -3.74 -6.91 -9.21
C PRO A 103 -3.57 -7.85 -8.01
N ALA A 104 -4.41 -7.68 -7.01
CA ALA A 104 -4.39 -8.51 -5.81
C ALA A 104 -5.37 -9.67 -5.93
N ASP A 105 -6.20 -9.68 -6.96
CA ASP A 105 -7.17 -10.73 -7.20
C ASP A 105 -7.25 -11.02 -8.70
N PRO A 106 -7.85 -12.16 -9.10
CA PRO A 106 -7.89 -12.52 -10.53
C PRO A 106 -8.73 -11.59 -11.39
N PHE A 107 -9.59 -10.80 -10.77
CA PHE A 107 -10.55 -9.96 -11.51
C PHE A 107 -10.11 -8.51 -11.57
N GLY A 108 -8.97 -8.15 -10.97
CA GLY A 108 -8.49 -6.78 -10.96
C GLY A 108 -9.32 -5.83 -10.12
N LYS A 109 -10.09 -6.36 -9.17
CA LYS A 109 -10.93 -5.51 -8.32
C LYS A 109 -10.16 -4.93 -7.15
N ALA A 110 -9.02 -5.53 -6.81
CA ALA A 110 -8.15 -5.02 -5.77
C ALA A 110 -6.75 -4.84 -6.33
N LEU A 111 -6.06 -3.83 -5.84
CA LEU A 111 -4.71 -3.49 -6.27
C LEU A 111 -3.77 -3.65 -5.09
N ARG A 112 -2.62 -4.27 -5.35
CA ARG A 112 -1.55 -4.37 -4.36
C ARG A 112 -0.47 -3.38 -4.74
N ILE A 113 -0.31 -2.34 -3.93
CA ILE A 113 0.57 -1.21 -4.23
C ILE A 113 1.81 -1.31 -3.37
N HIS A 114 2.98 -1.27 -3.98
CA HIS A 114 4.26 -1.39 -3.28
C HIS A 114 4.77 -0.01 -2.91
N ALA A 115 5.17 0.15 -1.65
CA ALA A 115 5.59 1.46 -1.15
C ALA A 115 6.67 1.31 -0.10
N LYS A 116 7.36 2.43 0.16
CA LYS A 116 8.40 2.51 1.15
C LYS A 116 8.15 3.73 2.02
N GLN A 117 8.33 3.57 3.33
CA GLN A 117 8.17 4.71 4.24
C GLN A 117 9.30 5.71 4.00
N ILE A 118 8.93 6.96 3.78
CA ILE A 118 9.90 8.02 3.52
C ILE A 118 9.87 9.11 4.59
N ASP A 119 8.82 9.17 5.41
CA ASP A 119 8.69 10.25 6.36
C ASP A 119 7.74 9.86 7.49
N GLU A 120 7.77 10.63 8.55
CA GLU A 120 6.83 10.50 9.64
C GLU A 120 6.47 11.90 10.09
N GLU A 121 5.17 12.24 10.05
CA GLU A 121 4.68 13.55 10.41
C GLU A 121 4.04 13.49 11.79
N THR A 122 4.35 14.50 12.60
CA THR A 122 3.74 14.66 13.92
C THR A 122 2.80 15.85 13.84
N PRO A 123 1.53 15.65 14.18
CA PRO A 123 0.57 16.77 14.13
C PRO A 123 0.91 17.86 15.13
#